data_e7d5e97597406ca2d7077e9c2401b265
#
_entry.id   e7d5e97597406ca2d7077e9c2401b265
#
_cell.length_a   1.000
_cell.length_b   1.000
_cell.length_c   1.000
_cell.angle_alpha   90.00
_cell.angle_beta   90.00
_cell.angle_gamma   90.00
#
_symmetry.space_group_name_H-M   'P 1'
#
loop_
_entity.id
_entity.type
_entity.pdbx_description
1 polymer ?
#
loop_
_entity_poly.entity_id
_entity_poly.type
_entity_poly.pdbx_seq_one_letter_code
_entity_poly.pdbx_strand_id
1 'polypeptide(L)'
;MMPGAHHAMSVLHPGPAGLRVRYRQGVLIGPHGFPDWVLYARTLVELPPPIAELTAGEQRVFDVLAANRVMRGVDPLWPAPEATLPGATPTPPGWCWARLPVAGDSAVRRIALVPIELHAAFRHGGGTRTLPPSRSGRGLPTGSLPVRWMDGDPVPAPLLAEVETLLGYALPVAFRRFLLDGNGAGPAEPGVLAGVGLVADQPMFGLGRDDPCQDLGYAPQWLADRFTPEFLPVGFVQGGLLAVRVAGPDLGSVWFLDDDDPRDDERLGPEQICARLLQRCADDWDGFRAALRRPAALLLEVTEDLVADGLVRPVHVELAGAALPARLRTAGQPDLGNRRVSIDALLS
;
A
#
# COMPACT_ATOMS: atom_id res chain seq x y z
N MET A 1 -7.29 8.42 18.10
CA MET A 1 -7.43 7.02 18.63
C MET A 1 -7.02 6.97 20.10
N MET A 2 -7.70 6.23 20.96
CA MET A 2 -7.29 6.09 22.36
C MET A 2 -6.19 5.04 22.49
N PRO A 3 -5.06 5.31 23.14
CA PRO A 3 -4.01 4.33 23.38
C PRO A 3 -4.55 3.11 24.14
N GLY A 4 -4.15 1.92 23.75
CA GLY A 4 -4.57 0.66 24.36
C GLY A 4 -6.00 0.22 24.04
N ALA A 5 -6.75 0.97 23.24
CA ALA A 5 -8.08 0.58 22.79
C ALA A 5 -8.00 -0.40 21.60
N HIS A 6 -8.94 -1.34 21.59
CA HIS A 6 -9.16 -2.18 20.41
C HIS A 6 -10.26 -1.52 19.55
N HIS A 7 -9.94 -1.23 18.32
CA HIS A 7 -10.90 -0.68 17.37
C HIS A 7 -11.65 -1.82 16.69
N ALA A 8 -12.87 -2.05 17.11
CA ALA A 8 -13.75 -2.98 16.43
C ALA A 8 -14.09 -2.42 15.05
N MET A 9 -13.67 -3.14 14.03
CA MET A 9 -14.01 -2.87 12.66
C MET A 9 -14.41 -4.18 12.00
N SER A 10 -15.56 -4.24 11.38
CA SER A 10 -15.89 -5.32 10.47
C SER A 10 -15.93 -4.76 9.06
N VAL A 11 -15.04 -5.24 8.23
CA VAL A 11 -15.08 -4.98 6.80
C VAL A 11 -15.99 -6.03 6.20
N LEU A 12 -17.16 -5.60 5.75
CA LEU A 12 -18.14 -6.44 5.09
C LEU A 12 -17.92 -6.30 3.58
N HIS A 13 -17.56 -7.41 2.95
CA HIS A 13 -17.47 -7.47 1.51
C HIS A 13 -18.73 -8.14 0.96
N PRO A 14 -19.71 -7.37 0.44
CA PRO A 14 -20.82 -7.95 -0.27
C PRO A 14 -20.31 -8.57 -1.56
N GLY A 15 -20.34 -9.90 -1.65
CA GLY A 15 -19.96 -10.63 -2.84
C GLY A 15 -21.07 -11.60 -3.26
N PRO A 16 -21.04 -12.11 -4.49
CA PRO A 16 -22.02 -13.09 -4.96
C PRO A 16 -22.02 -14.38 -4.14
N ALA A 17 -20.93 -14.69 -3.43
CA ALA A 17 -20.82 -15.82 -2.51
C ALA A 17 -21.18 -15.50 -1.06
N GLY A 18 -21.72 -14.32 -0.78
CA GLY A 18 -22.08 -13.88 0.58
C GLY A 18 -21.07 -12.94 1.22
N LEU A 19 -21.35 -12.57 2.45
CA LEU A 19 -20.54 -11.64 3.22
C LEU A 19 -19.23 -12.32 3.65
N ARG A 20 -18.10 -11.82 3.19
CA ARG A 20 -16.79 -12.12 3.79
C ARG A 20 -16.50 -11.09 4.85
N VAL A 21 -16.44 -11.52 6.10
CA VAL A 21 -15.94 -10.70 7.21
C VAL A 21 -14.44 -10.97 7.31
N ARG A 22 -13.61 -10.02 6.91
CA ARG A 22 -12.16 -10.19 6.98
C ARG A 22 -11.58 -9.79 8.33
N TYR A 23 -12.11 -8.74 8.92
CA TYR A 23 -11.62 -8.19 10.18
C TYR A 23 -12.80 -7.91 11.08
N ARG A 24 -13.00 -8.74 12.10
CA ARG A 24 -14.14 -8.59 13.04
C ARG A 24 -13.83 -7.68 14.19
N GLN A 25 -12.58 -7.64 14.60
CA GLN A 25 -12.11 -6.86 15.74
C GLN A 25 -10.98 -5.97 15.26
N GLY A 26 -10.83 -4.84 15.87
CA GLY A 26 -9.89 -3.84 15.42
C GLY A 26 -8.41 -4.23 15.59
N VAL A 27 -7.55 -3.34 15.19
CA VAL A 27 -6.12 -3.40 15.43
C VAL A 27 -5.81 -2.86 16.81
N LEU A 28 -4.88 -3.49 17.53
CA LEU A 28 -4.40 -2.97 18.79
C LEU A 28 -3.76 -1.60 18.59
N ILE A 29 -4.19 -0.62 19.36
CA ILE A 29 -3.62 0.73 19.34
C ILE A 29 -2.60 0.85 20.47
N GLY A 30 -1.39 1.17 20.09
CA GLY A 30 -0.28 1.37 21.02
C GLY A 30 -0.44 2.63 21.90
N PRO A 31 0.44 2.82 22.90
CA PRO A 31 0.38 3.95 23.82
C PRO A 31 0.44 5.33 23.15
N HIS A 32 1.00 5.39 21.96
CA HIS A 32 1.17 6.63 21.18
C HIS A 32 0.00 6.92 20.23
N GLY A 33 -1.07 6.10 20.26
CA GLY A 33 -2.22 6.27 19.38
C GLY A 33 -2.04 5.74 17.97
N PHE A 34 -1.00 4.94 17.74
CA PHE A 34 -0.74 4.28 16.44
C PHE A 34 -1.10 2.81 16.49
N PRO A 35 -1.51 2.21 15.37
CA PRO A 35 -1.68 0.76 15.28
C PRO A 35 -0.37 0.03 15.61
N ASP A 36 -0.47 -1.02 16.41
CA ASP A 36 0.67 -1.90 16.69
C ASP A 36 0.85 -2.91 15.54
N TRP A 37 1.45 -2.45 14.47
CA TRP A 37 1.69 -3.26 13.28
C TRP A 37 2.62 -4.45 13.53
N VAL A 38 3.42 -4.43 14.61
CA VAL A 38 4.35 -5.53 14.94
C VAL A 38 3.59 -6.84 15.15
N LEU A 39 2.38 -6.78 15.70
CA LEU A 39 1.53 -7.96 15.92
C LEU A 39 1.07 -8.63 14.63
N TYR A 40 1.06 -7.92 13.52
CA TYR A 40 0.55 -8.36 12.22
C TYR A 40 1.65 -8.50 11.18
N ALA A 41 2.86 -8.14 11.56
CA ALA A 41 4.00 -8.11 10.64
C ALA A 41 4.51 -9.52 10.34
N ARG A 42 4.77 -9.78 9.07
CA ARG A 42 5.55 -10.94 8.66
C ARG A 42 7.03 -10.80 9.03
N THR A 43 7.54 -9.59 8.87
CA THR A 43 8.92 -9.24 9.19
C THR A 43 9.03 -7.75 9.50
N LEU A 44 10.09 -7.40 10.19
CA LEU A 44 10.49 -6.02 10.41
C LEU A 44 11.83 -5.75 9.74
N VAL A 45 12.02 -4.52 9.30
CA VAL A 45 13.33 -4.03 8.82
C VAL A 45 13.72 -2.81 9.61
N GLU A 46 14.95 -2.82 10.15
CA GLU A 46 15.59 -1.63 10.70
C GLU A 46 16.21 -0.81 9.59
N LEU A 47 16.04 0.49 9.69
CA LEU A 47 16.49 1.49 8.73
C LEU A 47 17.37 2.53 9.42
N PRO A 48 18.32 3.15 8.69
CA PRO A 48 19.12 4.25 9.22
C PRO A 48 18.25 5.48 9.54
N PRO A 49 18.79 6.47 10.23
CA PRO A 49 18.12 7.76 10.42
C PRO A 49 17.59 8.34 9.12
N PRO A 50 16.53 9.19 9.17
CA PRO A 50 16.02 9.82 7.97
C PRO A 50 17.11 10.67 7.30
N ILE A 51 17.11 10.67 5.97
CA ILE A 51 17.98 11.56 5.19
C ILE A 51 17.34 12.95 5.24
N ALA A 52 18.05 13.93 5.82
CA ALA A 52 17.50 15.25 6.14
C ALA A 52 17.03 16.04 4.91
N GLU A 53 17.58 15.71 3.74
CA GLU A 53 17.29 16.36 2.47
C GLU A 53 16.03 15.80 1.78
N LEU A 54 15.53 14.66 2.23
CA LEU A 54 14.35 14.02 1.62
C LEU A 54 13.06 14.49 2.27
N THR A 55 12.02 14.66 1.45
CA THR A 55 10.64 14.79 1.91
C THR A 55 10.15 13.48 2.52
N ALA A 56 9.07 13.50 3.29
CA ALA A 56 8.48 12.27 3.86
C ALA A 56 8.11 11.23 2.78
N GLY A 57 7.60 11.68 1.64
CA GLY A 57 7.29 10.81 0.51
C GLY A 57 8.54 10.22 -0.15
N GLU A 58 9.57 11.04 -0.38
CA GLU A 58 10.85 10.56 -0.92
C GLU A 58 11.54 9.61 0.04
N GLN A 59 11.48 9.88 1.34
CA GLN A 59 11.98 8.96 2.35
C GLN A 59 11.23 7.62 2.33
N ARG A 60 9.92 7.63 2.04
CA ARG A 60 9.15 6.40 1.85
C ARG A 60 9.67 5.59 0.67
N VAL A 61 9.88 6.23 -0.46
CA VAL A 61 10.44 5.57 -1.65
C VAL A 61 11.76 4.88 -1.31
N PHE A 62 12.67 5.61 -0.66
CA PHE A 62 13.95 5.09 -0.23
C PHE A 62 13.80 3.90 0.73
N ASP A 63 12.96 4.03 1.75
CA ASP A 63 12.74 3.00 2.77
C ASP A 63 12.19 1.70 2.17
N VAL A 64 11.22 1.79 1.26
CA VAL A 64 10.63 0.64 0.57
C VAL A 64 11.67 -0.09 -0.28
N LEU A 65 12.46 0.64 -1.07
CA LEU A 65 13.48 0.04 -1.92
C LEU A 65 14.57 -0.65 -1.08
N ALA A 66 15.03 -0.02 -0.01
CA ALA A 66 16.03 -0.58 0.89
C ALA A 66 15.51 -1.83 1.62
N ALA A 67 14.26 -1.81 2.07
CA ALA A 67 13.64 -2.97 2.73
C ALA A 67 13.45 -4.14 1.77
N ASN A 68 12.96 -3.90 0.56
CA ASN A 68 12.83 -4.94 -0.45
C ASN A 68 14.21 -5.52 -0.82
N ARG A 69 15.23 -4.68 -0.87
CA ARG A 69 16.60 -5.10 -1.17
C ARG A 69 17.15 -6.04 -0.12
N VAL A 70 17.02 -5.71 1.17
CA VAL A 70 17.54 -6.55 2.26
C VAL A 70 16.77 -7.87 2.39
N MET A 71 15.47 -7.88 2.08
CA MET A 71 14.64 -9.08 2.18
C MET A 71 14.87 -10.07 1.03
N ARG A 72 15.45 -9.62 -0.08
CA ARG A 72 15.77 -10.47 -1.23
C ARG A 72 16.78 -11.55 -0.83
N GLY A 73 16.36 -12.80 -0.91
CA GLY A 73 17.18 -13.95 -0.50
C GLY A 73 17.13 -14.28 1.00
N VAL A 74 16.39 -13.49 1.79
CA VAL A 74 16.14 -13.77 3.22
C VAL A 74 14.76 -14.40 3.43
N ASP A 75 13.75 -13.90 2.74
CA ASP A 75 12.38 -14.42 2.84
C ASP A 75 11.93 -14.98 1.49
N PRO A 76 11.36 -16.21 1.46
CA PRO A 76 10.92 -16.86 0.22
C PRO A 76 9.78 -16.14 -0.52
N LEU A 77 9.14 -15.12 0.07
CA LEU A 77 8.20 -14.26 -0.65
C LEU A 77 8.89 -13.45 -1.76
N TRP A 78 10.18 -13.17 -1.63
CA TRP A 78 10.94 -12.49 -2.67
C TRP A 78 11.62 -13.51 -3.56
N PRO A 79 11.45 -13.42 -4.88
CA PRO A 79 12.10 -14.35 -5.80
C PRO A 79 13.64 -14.28 -5.67
N ALA A 80 14.28 -15.41 -5.93
CA ALA A 80 15.73 -15.48 -5.93
C ALA A 80 16.38 -14.46 -6.89
N PRO A 81 17.58 -13.98 -6.57
CA PRO A 81 18.29 -12.97 -7.37
C PRO A 81 18.39 -13.27 -8.87
N GLU A 82 18.52 -14.54 -9.20
CA GLU A 82 18.70 -15.00 -10.58
C GLU A 82 17.43 -14.93 -11.43
N ALA A 83 16.25 -14.92 -10.77
CA ALA A 83 14.94 -14.86 -11.44
C ALA A 83 14.47 -13.42 -11.72
N THR A 84 15.18 -12.42 -11.20
CA THR A 84 14.79 -11.03 -11.35
C THR A 84 15.65 -10.29 -12.35
N LEU A 85 15.00 -9.47 -13.18
CA LEU A 85 15.70 -8.52 -14.04
C LEU A 85 16.62 -7.62 -13.18
N PRO A 86 17.76 -7.16 -13.72
CA PRO A 86 18.58 -6.14 -13.06
C PRO A 86 17.71 -4.93 -12.74
N GLY A 87 17.49 -4.64 -11.48
CA GLY A 87 16.64 -3.52 -11.07
C GLY A 87 16.12 -3.65 -9.66
N ALA A 88 15.20 -2.77 -9.31
CA ALA A 88 14.54 -2.77 -8.03
C ALA A 88 13.62 -3.99 -7.88
N THR A 89 13.62 -4.57 -6.70
CA THR A 89 12.73 -5.68 -6.34
C THR A 89 11.41 -5.14 -5.83
N PRO A 90 10.25 -5.58 -6.34
CA PRO A 90 8.96 -5.15 -5.84
C PRO A 90 8.66 -5.76 -4.47
N THR A 91 7.80 -5.10 -3.71
CA THR A 91 7.16 -5.71 -2.55
C THR A 91 6.25 -6.85 -3.01
N PRO A 92 6.24 -8.00 -2.34
CA PRO A 92 5.38 -9.11 -2.74
C PRO A 92 3.90 -8.69 -2.84
N PRO A 93 3.15 -9.21 -3.84
CA PRO A 93 1.75 -8.87 -4.00
C PRO A 93 0.93 -9.10 -2.74
N GLY A 94 0.08 -8.15 -2.37
CA GLY A 94 -0.75 -8.18 -1.18
C GLY A 94 -0.05 -7.77 0.11
N TRP A 95 1.17 -7.22 0.04
CA TRP A 95 1.92 -6.73 1.18
C TRP A 95 2.32 -5.27 1.01
N CYS A 96 2.43 -4.55 2.13
CA CYS A 96 2.99 -3.20 2.15
C CYS A 96 3.90 -3.00 3.36
N TRP A 97 4.75 -1.99 3.28
CA TRP A 97 5.61 -1.57 4.35
C TRP A 97 4.94 -0.47 5.17
N ALA A 98 4.53 -0.81 6.39
CA ALA A 98 3.96 0.12 7.37
C ALA A 98 5.08 0.71 8.24
N ARG A 99 5.10 2.02 8.42
CA ARG A 99 6.04 2.68 9.33
C ARG A 99 5.64 2.47 10.76
N LEU A 100 6.62 2.13 11.60
CA LEU A 100 6.43 2.05 13.05
C LEU A 100 6.80 3.39 13.68
N PRO A 101 6.08 3.81 14.73
CA PRO A 101 6.46 4.98 15.50
C PRO A 101 7.87 4.82 16.08
N VAL A 102 8.67 5.87 16.00
CA VAL A 102 9.98 5.88 16.65
C VAL A 102 9.79 6.07 18.16
N ALA A 103 10.28 5.14 18.96
CA ALA A 103 10.18 5.21 20.42
C ALA A 103 11.32 6.05 21.00
N GLY A 104 10.97 7.15 21.65
CA GLY A 104 11.93 8.01 22.36
C GLY A 104 13.03 8.61 21.45
N ASP A 105 14.24 8.72 21.97
CA ASP A 105 15.40 9.25 21.27
C ASP A 105 16.11 8.24 20.34
N SER A 106 15.43 7.17 19.97
CA SER A 106 16.01 6.14 19.10
C SER A 106 16.28 6.71 17.71
N ALA A 107 17.53 6.66 17.28
CA ALA A 107 17.90 6.97 15.90
C ALA A 107 17.49 5.86 14.90
N VAL A 108 17.10 4.69 15.41
CA VAL A 108 16.73 3.53 14.59
C VAL A 108 15.26 3.60 14.24
N ARG A 109 14.97 3.63 12.95
CA ARG A 109 13.62 3.53 12.40
C ARG A 109 13.31 2.08 12.05
N ARG A 110 12.05 1.73 12.12
CA ARG A 110 11.56 0.39 11.74
C ARG A 110 10.36 0.50 10.86
N ILE A 111 10.28 -0.42 9.90
CA ILE A 111 9.09 -0.65 9.11
C ILE A 111 8.69 -2.12 9.20
N ALA A 112 7.40 -2.37 9.11
CA ALA A 112 6.79 -3.69 9.24
C ALA A 112 6.16 -4.11 7.91
N LEU A 113 6.43 -5.32 7.45
CA LEU A 113 5.73 -5.90 6.30
C LEU A 113 4.39 -6.46 6.77
N VAL A 114 3.31 -5.80 6.40
CA VAL A 114 1.95 -6.17 6.80
C VAL A 114 1.06 -6.44 5.59
N PRO A 115 -0.04 -7.21 5.75
CA PRO A 115 -1.03 -7.36 4.68
C PRO A 115 -1.59 -5.99 4.27
N ILE A 116 -1.54 -5.67 2.98
CA ILE A 116 -1.90 -4.34 2.46
C ILE A 116 -3.37 -3.99 2.73
N GLU A 117 -4.25 -4.97 2.67
CA GLU A 117 -5.67 -4.78 2.96
C GLU A 117 -5.92 -4.48 4.43
N LEU A 118 -5.15 -5.12 5.33
CA LEU A 118 -5.21 -4.81 6.75
C LEU A 118 -4.76 -3.38 7.02
N HIS A 119 -3.65 -2.97 6.41
CA HIS A 119 -3.14 -1.61 6.52
C HIS A 119 -4.16 -0.59 5.99
N ALA A 120 -4.71 -0.85 4.81
CA ALA A 120 -5.70 0.01 4.18
C ALA A 120 -7.09 -0.03 4.85
N ALA A 121 -7.41 -1.08 5.63
CA ALA A 121 -8.69 -1.15 6.34
C ALA A 121 -8.84 -0.09 7.44
N PHE A 122 -7.73 0.43 7.96
CA PHE A 122 -7.74 1.39 9.06
C PHE A 122 -7.17 2.72 8.63
N ARG A 123 -7.93 3.78 8.90
CA ARG A 123 -7.38 5.14 8.90
C ARG A 123 -6.64 5.34 10.22
N HIS A 124 -5.43 5.75 10.16
CA HIS A 124 -4.60 6.03 11.32
C HIS A 124 -3.78 7.31 11.11
N GLY A 125 -3.45 7.96 12.20
CA GLY A 125 -2.48 9.04 12.13
C GLY A 125 -1.15 8.50 11.64
N GLY A 126 -0.69 8.97 10.49
CA GLY A 126 0.46 8.41 9.78
C GLY A 126 1.76 8.39 10.59
N GLY A 127 2.57 7.36 10.38
CA GLY A 127 3.90 7.22 10.98
C GLY A 127 4.87 8.36 10.62
N THR A 128 4.57 9.15 9.61
CA THR A 128 5.32 10.36 9.23
C THR A 128 5.30 11.45 10.28
N ARG A 129 4.33 11.46 11.19
CA ARG A 129 4.29 12.42 12.33
C ARG A 129 5.54 12.34 13.22
N THR A 130 6.24 11.22 13.16
CA THR A 130 7.48 11.02 13.93
C THR A 130 8.74 11.38 13.15
N LEU A 131 8.61 11.71 11.86
CA LEU A 131 9.75 12.16 11.05
C LEU A 131 10.00 13.67 11.30
N PRO A 132 11.26 14.09 11.34
CA PRO A 132 11.58 15.52 11.41
C PRO A 132 11.05 16.21 10.15
N PRO A 133 10.60 17.48 10.26
CA PRO A 133 10.16 18.23 9.10
C PRO A 133 11.29 18.33 8.07
N SER A 134 10.98 17.99 6.82
CA SER A 134 11.91 18.05 5.71
C SER A 134 12.39 19.50 5.49
N ARG A 135 13.67 19.66 5.36
CA ARG A 135 14.26 20.86 4.76
C ARG A 135 14.16 20.67 3.24
N SER A 136 13.77 21.70 2.50
CA SER A 136 13.54 21.71 1.03
C SER A 136 14.40 20.68 0.27
N GLY A 137 13.77 19.62 -0.19
CA GLY A 137 14.46 18.48 -0.78
C GLY A 137 15.11 18.81 -2.14
N ARG A 138 16.24 18.18 -2.41
CA ARG A 138 16.85 18.16 -3.75
C ARG A 138 16.08 17.28 -4.74
N GLY A 139 15.08 16.55 -4.27
CA GLY A 139 14.37 15.53 -5.02
C GLY A 139 15.14 14.20 -5.08
N LEU A 140 14.42 13.09 -4.94
CA LEU A 140 15.02 11.78 -5.23
C LEU A 140 15.36 11.69 -6.71
N PRO A 141 16.56 11.19 -7.04
CA PRO A 141 16.87 10.89 -8.43
C PRO A 141 15.92 9.78 -8.93
N THR A 142 15.21 10.06 -10.01
CA THR A 142 14.42 9.06 -10.73
C THR A 142 15.18 8.59 -11.95
N GLY A 143 14.99 7.32 -12.32
CA GLY A 143 15.53 6.80 -13.56
C GLY A 143 14.85 7.46 -14.77
N SER A 144 15.54 7.44 -15.91
CA SER A 144 14.99 7.94 -17.18
C SER A 144 14.03 6.97 -17.85
N LEU A 145 14.11 5.68 -17.51
CA LEU A 145 13.35 4.63 -18.18
C LEU A 145 11.92 4.53 -17.59
N PRO A 146 10.92 4.38 -18.46
CA PRO A 146 9.56 4.10 -18.04
C PRO A 146 9.47 2.71 -17.40
N VAL A 147 8.49 2.53 -16.55
CA VAL A 147 8.16 1.23 -15.97
C VAL A 147 7.44 0.38 -17.00
N ARG A 148 7.81 -0.91 -17.06
CA ARG A 148 7.04 -1.90 -17.82
C ARG A 148 5.86 -2.36 -17.00
N TRP A 149 4.77 -2.64 -17.66
CA TRP A 149 3.59 -3.23 -17.05
C TRP A 149 3.53 -4.71 -17.41
N MET A 150 3.07 -5.53 -16.47
CA MET A 150 2.82 -6.93 -16.74
C MET A 150 1.64 -7.08 -17.71
N ASP A 151 1.67 -8.12 -18.50
CA ASP A 151 0.48 -8.55 -19.22
C ASP A 151 -0.51 -9.14 -18.21
N GLY A 152 -1.78 -8.82 -18.39
CA GLY A 152 -2.87 -9.35 -17.59
C GLY A 152 -3.92 -10.04 -18.47
N ASP A 153 -4.82 -10.78 -17.86
CA ASP A 153 -5.93 -11.37 -18.59
C ASP A 153 -6.93 -10.27 -19.01
N PRO A 154 -7.29 -10.17 -20.28
CA PRO A 154 -8.25 -9.18 -20.75
C PRO A 154 -9.60 -9.33 -20.06
N VAL A 155 -10.26 -8.22 -19.75
CA VAL A 155 -11.65 -8.25 -19.28
C VAL A 155 -12.60 -8.41 -20.46
N PRO A 156 -13.55 -9.34 -20.43
CA PRO A 156 -14.62 -9.39 -21.41
C PRO A 156 -15.44 -8.08 -21.40
N ALA A 157 -15.64 -7.49 -22.58
CA ALA A 157 -16.40 -6.25 -22.69
C ALA A 157 -17.81 -6.27 -22.06
N PRO A 158 -18.57 -7.41 -22.10
CA PRO A 158 -19.84 -7.51 -21.40
C PRO A 158 -19.71 -7.36 -19.88
N LEU A 159 -18.70 -8.00 -19.26
CA LEU A 159 -18.47 -7.90 -17.81
C LEU A 159 -18.15 -6.45 -17.42
N LEU A 160 -17.35 -5.76 -18.22
CA LEU A 160 -17.06 -4.36 -17.98
C LEU A 160 -18.33 -3.49 -18.06
N ALA A 161 -19.20 -3.73 -19.03
CA ALA A 161 -20.47 -3.02 -19.16
C ALA A 161 -21.42 -3.27 -17.98
N GLU A 162 -21.44 -4.49 -17.45
CA GLU A 162 -22.20 -4.84 -16.23
C GLU A 162 -21.70 -4.05 -15.03
N VAL A 163 -20.38 -3.93 -14.86
CA VAL A 163 -19.80 -3.16 -13.76
C VAL A 163 -20.02 -1.66 -13.94
N GLU A 164 -19.90 -1.12 -15.14
CA GLU A 164 -20.24 0.29 -15.43
C GLU A 164 -21.73 0.56 -15.10
N THR A 165 -22.61 -0.41 -15.35
CA THR A 165 -24.03 -0.31 -14.98
C THR A 165 -24.20 -0.34 -13.45
N LEU A 166 -23.48 -1.21 -12.75
CA LEU A 166 -23.50 -1.30 -11.29
C LEU A 166 -22.97 -0.02 -10.62
N LEU A 167 -21.91 0.54 -11.17
CA LEU A 167 -21.32 1.79 -10.71
C LEU A 167 -22.19 3.02 -11.02
N GLY A 168 -23.06 2.93 -12.04
CA GLY A 168 -23.92 4.02 -12.47
C GLY A 168 -23.25 5.04 -13.38
N TYR A 169 -22.04 4.76 -13.89
CA TYR A 169 -21.31 5.62 -14.82
C TYR A 169 -20.36 4.82 -15.70
N ALA A 170 -20.02 5.38 -16.86
CA ALA A 170 -18.97 4.83 -17.71
C ALA A 170 -17.58 5.19 -17.17
N LEU A 171 -16.65 4.25 -17.21
CA LEU A 171 -15.29 4.50 -16.79
C LEU A 171 -14.56 5.44 -17.75
N PRO A 172 -13.63 6.28 -17.25
CA PRO A 172 -12.80 7.13 -18.11
C PRO A 172 -12.05 6.32 -19.17
N VAL A 173 -11.98 6.82 -20.39
CA VAL A 173 -11.55 6.07 -21.58
C VAL A 173 -10.20 5.38 -21.42
N ALA A 174 -9.20 6.08 -20.89
CA ALA A 174 -7.86 5.53 -20.71
C ALA A 174 -7.84 4.40 -19.67
N PHE A 175 -8.56 4.54 -18.56
CA PHE A 175 -8.66 3.52 -17.53
C PHE A 175 -9.50 2.31 -18.01
N ARG A 176 -10.58 2.57 -18.73
CA ARG A 176 -11.41 1.52 -19.35
C ARG A 176 -10.60 0.65 -20.31
N ARG A 177 -9.77 1.27 -21.15
CA ARG A 177 -8.87 0.55 -22.05
C ARG A 177 -7.87 -0.31 -21.28
N PHE A 178 -7.25 0.24 -20.23
CA PHE A 178 -6.34 -0.51 -19.37
C PHE A 178 -6.98 -1.79 -18.79
N LEU A 179 -8.24 -1.73 -18.35
CA LEU A 179 -8.95 -2.92 -17.86
C LEU A 179 -9.22 -3.94 -18.96
N LEU A 180 -9.63 -3.47 -20.15
CA LEU A 180 -9.85 -4.35 -21.30
C LEU A 180 -8.57 -5.07 -21.73
N ASP A 181 -7.42 -4.41 -21.64
CA ASP A 181 -6.13 -4.96 -22.05
C ASP A 181 -5.53 -5.92 -21.00
N GLY A 182 -5.75 -5.67 -19.71
CA GLY A 182 -5.00 -6.40 -18.69
C GLY A 182 -5.65 -6.51 -17.31
N ASN A 183 -6.93 -6.23 -17.16
CA ASN A 183 -7.70 -6.42 -15.90
C ASN A 183 -6.96 -6.10 -14.61
N GLY A 184 -6.45 -4.90 -14.47
CA GLY A 184 -5.74 -4.50 -13.26
C GLY A 184 -4.32 -5.07 -13.15
N ALA A 185 -3.66 -5.28 -14.28
CA ALA A 185 -2.24 -5.62 -14.33
C ALA A 185 -1.40 -4.62 -13.51
N GLY A 186 -0.34 -5.12 -12.90
CA GLY A 186 0.59 -4.30 -12.13
C GLY A 186 1.85 -3.94 -12.90
N PRO A 187 2.66 -3.05 -12.37
CA PRO A 187 4.00 -2.83 -12.89
C PRO A 187 4.87 -4.07 -12.67
N ALA A 188 5.71 -4.41 -13.66
CA ALA A 188 6.63 -5.55 -13.60
C ALA A 188 7.83 -5.29 -12.66
N GLU A 189 8.03 -4.06 -12.29
CA GLU A 189 9.10 -3.57 -11.42
C GLU A 189 8.59 -2.33 -10.68
N PRO A 190 9.17 -1.94 -9.53
CA PRO A 190 8.73 -0.76 -8.80
C PRO A 190 8.75 0.49 -9.67
N GLY A 191 7.60 1.16 -9.77
CA GLY A 191 7.45 2.44 -10.41
C GLY A 191 7.41 3.56 -9.39
N VAL A 192 8.28 4.55 -9.53
CA VAL A 192 8.37 5.69 -8.62
C VAL A 192 7.75 6.93 -9.26
N LEU A 193 6.90 7.61 -8.51
CA LEU A 193 6.46 8.97 -8.79
C LEU A 193 7.03 9.89 -7.69
N ALA A 194 8.25 10.37 -7.90
CA ALA A 194 9.05 11.03 -6.87
C ALA A 194 8.38 12.29 -6.31
N GLY A 195 7.78 13.13 -7.16
CA GLY A 195 7.13 14.37 -6.73
C GLY A 195 5.97 14.15 -5.73
N VAL A 196 5.38 12.97 -5.74
CA VAL A 196 4.29 12.57 -4.83
C VAL A 196 4.80 11.63 -3.74
N GLY A 197 5.91 10.92 -3.99
CA GLY A 197 6.53 10.00 -3.03
C GLY A 197 5.82 8.66 -2.92
N LEU A 198 5.23 8.16 -4.00
CA LEU A 198 4.63 6.83 -4.05
C LEU A 198 5.53 5.82 -4.77
N VAL A 199 5.37 4.55 -4.42
CA VAL A 199 5.91 3.41 -5.17
C VAL A 199 4.76 2.53 -5.61
N ALA A 200 4.56 2.42 -6.93
CA ALA A 200 3.63 1.49 -7.54
C ALA A 200 4.37 0.18 -7.81
N ASP A 201 4.06 -0.85 -7.06
CA ASP A 201 4.66 -2.19 -7.16
C ASP A 201 3.63 -3.30 -6.90
N GLN A 202 2.36 -2.93 -6.83
CA GLN A 202 1.24 -3.85 -6.63
C GLN A 202 0.37 -3.93 -7.88
N PRO A 203 -0.35 -5.04 -8.09
CA PRO A 203 -1.42 -5.10 -9.07
C PRO A 203 -2.48 -4.03 -8.77
N MET A 204 -3.03 -3.45 -9.83
CA MET A 204 -4.19 -2.56 -9.71
C MET A 204 -5.47 -3.36 -9.46
N PHE A 205 -6.50 -2.69 -8.99
CA PHE A 205 -7.81 -3.32 -8.87
C PHE A 205 -8.35 -3.72 -10.24
N GLY A 206 -9.06 -4.84 -10.26
CA GLY A 206 -9.63 -5.39 -11.48
C GLY A 206 -11.09 -5.79 -11.29
N LEU A 207 -11.63 -6.54 -12.22
CA LEU A 207 -12.98 -7.06 -12.20
C LEU A 207 -12.97 -8.57 -11.99
N GLY A 208 -13.95 -9.08 -11.23
CA GLY A 208 -14.06 -10.50 -10.94
C GLY A 208 -12.89 -11.06 -10.12
N ARG A 209 -12.33 -10.23 -9.23
CA ARG A 209 -11.22 -10.64 -8.37
C ARG A 209 -11.69 -11.59 -7.28
N ASP A 210 -10.89 -12.61 -6.97
CA ASP A 210 -11.12 -13.50 -5.83
C ASP A 210 -11.14 -12.73 -4.51
N ASP A 211 -10.37 -11.64 -4.46
CA ASP A 211 -10.32 -10.73 -3.33
C ASP A 211 -11.24 -9.53 -3.55
N PRO A 212 -12.36 -9.45 -2.80
CA PRO A 212 -13.28 -8.33 -2.94
C PRO A 212 -12.66 -6.96 -2.66
N CYS A 213 -11.58 -6.87 -1.84
CA CYS A 213 -10.90 -5.61 -1.58
C CYS A 213 -10.20 -5.05 -2.81
N GLN A 214 -9.92 -5.90 -3.80
CA GLN A 214 -9.24 -5.55 -5.04
C GLN A 214 -10.18 -5.62 -6.25
N ASP A 215 -11.50 -5.80 -6.01
CA ASP A 215 -12.50 -5.79 -7.06
C ASP A 215 -13.15 -4.40 -7.18
N LEU A 216 -13.14 -3.85 -8.39
CA LEU A 216 -13.66 -2.51 -8.66
C LEU A 216 -15.16 -2.37 -8.39
N GLY A 217 -15.92 -3.45 -8.43
CA GLY A 217 -17.35 -3.43 -8.08
C GLY A 217 -17.60 -3.21 -6.58
N TYR A 218 -16.61 -3.48 -5.73
CA TYR A 218 -16.73 -3.38 -4.27
C TYR A 218 -15.83 -2.31 -3.65
N ALA A 219 -14.75 -1.94 -4.31
CA ALA A 219 -13.79 -0.96 -3.80
C ALA A 219 -14.43 0.36 -3.37
N PRO A 220 -15.39 0.97 -4.11
CA PRO A 220 -16.03 2.22 -3.69
C PRO A 220 -16.79 2.09 -2.36
N GLN A 221 -17.40 0.94 -2.11
CA GLN A 221 -18.16 0.70 -0.88
C GLN A 221 -17.24 0.45 0.31
N TRP A 222 -16.17 -0.29 0.08
CA TRP A 222 -15.19 -0.60 1.11
C TRP A 222 -14.39 0.62 1.55
N LEU A 223 -14.13 1.56 0.65
CA LEU A 223 -13.34 2.77 0.88
C LEU A 223 -14.21 4.05 0.94
N ALA A 224 -15.51 3.89 1.18
CA ALA A 224 -16.45 5.02 1.24
C ALA A 224 -16.19 6.01 2.40
N ASP A 225 -15.39 5.61 3.40
CA ASP A 225 -14.93 6.49 4.47
C ASP A 225 -13.83 7.46 4.04
N ARG A 226 -13.27 7.30 2.82
CA ARG A 226 -12.15 8.08 2.28
C ARG A 226 -12.43 8.78 0.98
N PHE A 227 -13.25 8.16 0.12
CA PHE A 227 -13.52 8.65 -1.21
C PHE A 227 -14.99 9.00 -1.39
N THR A 228 -15.25 10.18 -1.96
CA THR A 228 -16.58 10.52 -2.47
C THR A 228 -16.88 9.73 -3.75
N PRO A 229 -18.16 9.63 -4.17
CA PRO A 229 -18.53 8.96 -5.42
C PRO A 229 -17.88 9.52 -6.70
N GLU A 230 -17.25 10.68 -6.62
CA GLU A 230 -16.49 11.26 -7.73
C GLU A 230 -15.14 10.58 -7.98
N PHE A 231 -14.66 9.76 -7.04
CA PHE A 231 -13.38 9.10 -7.11
C PHE A 231 -13.55 7.58 -6.98
N LEU A 232 -13.09 6.86 -7.98
CA LEU A 232 -13.03 5.40 -7.98
C LEU A 232 -11.66 4.95 -7.47
N PRO A 233 -11.55 4.28 -6.31
CA PRO A 233 -10.30 3.64 -5.90
C PRO A 233 -9.91 2.56 -6.90
N VAL A 234 -8.65 2.58 -7.35
CA VAL A 234 -8.19 1.71 -8.46
C VAL A 234 -6.95 0.89 -8.13
N GLY A 235 -6.36 1.06 -6.97
CA GLY A 235 -5.20 0.25 -6.58
C GLY A 235 -4.56 0.68 -5.28
N PHE A 236 -3.86 -0.28 -4.68
CA PHE A 236 -2.92 -0.03 -3.60
C PHE A 236 -1.55 0.34 -4.16
N VAL A 237 -0.89 1.25 -3.48
CA VAL A 237 0.52 1.57 -3.68
C VAL A 237 1.23 1.61 -2.34
N GLN A 238 2.55 1.56 -2.32
CA GLN A 238 3.27 1.73 -1.06
C GLN A 238 3.01 3.12 -0.50
N GLY A 239 2.39 3.15 0.68
CA GLY A 239 2.03 4.34 1.41
C GLY A 239 0.64 4.90 1.12
N GLY A 240 -0.25 4.18 0.41
CA GLY A 240 -1.61 4.64 0.24
C GLY A 240 -2.39 4.06 -0.93
N LEU A 241 -3.31 4.85 -1.45
CA LEU A 241 -4.31 4.45 -2.42
C LEU A 241 -4.25 5.33 -3.67
N LEU A 242 -4.46 4.71 -4.82
CA LEU A 242 -4.74 5.41 -6.08
C LEU A 242 -6.23 5.45 -6.35
N ALA A 243 -6.69 6.58 -6.87
CA ALA A 243 -8.05 6.75 -7.35
C ALA A 243 -8.08 7.43 -8.72
N VAL A 244 -9.08 7.11 -9.52
CA VAL A 244 -9.39 7.81 -10.78
C VAL A 244 -10.63 8.65 -10.56
N ARG A 245 -10.61 9.90 -11.02
CA ARG A 245 -11.79 10.76 -10.97
C ARG A 245 -12.78 10.35 -12.04
N VAL A 246 -13.99 10.01 -11.61
CA VAL A 246 -15.07 9.49 -12.48
C VAL A 246 -16.21 10.46 -12.72
N ALA A 247 -16.14 11.64 -12.10
CA ALA A 247 -17.10 12.72 -12.31
C ALA A 247 -16.46 14.10 -12.12
N GLY A 248 -17.05 15.13 -12.71
CA GLY A 248 -16.60 16.51 -12.55
C GLY A 248 -15.59 16.98 -13.62
N PRO A 249 -14.97 18.16 -13.42
CA PRO A 249 -14.19 18.83 -14.47
C PRO A 249 -12.91 18.10 -14.85
N ASP A 250 -12.32 17.36 -13.92
CA ASP A 250 -11.05 16.63 -14.14
C ASP A 250 -11.30 15.12 -14.35
N LEU A 251 -12.38 14.77 -15.04
CA LEU A 251 -12.74 13.41 -15.38
C LEU A 251 -11.55 12.65 -16.00
N GLY A 252 -11.22 11.50 -15.42
CA GLY A 252 -10.13 10.64 -15.85
C GLY A 252 -8.81 10.89 -15.14
N SER A 253 -8.64 12.00 -14.44
CA SER A 253 -7.40 12.29 -13.70
C SER A 253 -7.13 11.26 -12.61
N VAL A 254 -5.84 11.02 -12.34
CA VAL A 254 -5.36 10.06 -11.34
C VAL A 254 -4.88 10.79 -10.10
N TRP A 255 -5.29 10.29 -8.94
CA TRP A 255 -5.03 10.90 -7.65
C TRP A 255 -4.45 9.89 -6.67
N PHE A 256 -3.61 10.36 -5.76
CA PHE A 256 -3.01 9.59 -4.68
C PHE A 256 -3.50 10.10 -3.34
N LEU A 257 -3.95 9.19 -2.49
CA LEU A 257 -4.21 9.40 -1.07
C LEU A 257 -3.05 8.80 -0.28
N ASP A 258 -2.32 9.64 0.43
CA ASP A 258 -1.24 9.22 1.32
C ASP A 258 -1.83 8.78 2.67
N ASP A 259 -1.71 7.50 3.00
CA ASP A 259 -2.17 6.94 4.28
C ASP A 259 -1.38 7.47 5.48
N ASP A 260 -0.19 7.99 5.22
CA ASP A 260 0.70 8.57 6.24
C ASP A 260 0.61 10.11 6.30
N ASP A 261 -0.34 10.75 5.60
CA ASP A 261 -0.44 12.21 5.60
C ASP A 261 -0.70 12.74 7.02
N PRO A 262 0.18 13.56 7.59
CA PRO A 262 0.01 14.07 8.95
C PRO A 262 -1.20 14.99 9.11
N ARG A 263 -1.81 15.45 8.01
CA ARG A 263 -3.04 16.25 8.00
C ARG A 263 -4.29 15.36 8.08
N ASP A 264 -4.16 14.04 7.86
CA ASP A 264 -5.27 13.12 8.07
C ASP A 264 -5.52 13.00 9.57
N ASP A 265 -6.63 13.56 9.99
CA ASP A 265 -7.17 13.34 11.30
C ASP A 265 -8.43 12.48 11.11
N GLU A 266 -8.60 11.48 11.94
CA GLU A 266 -9.70 10.50 11.85
C GLU A 266 -11.10 11.12 11.84
N ARG A 267 -11.22 12.42 12.05
CA ARG A 267 -12.47 13.18 12.04
C ARG A 267 -12.83 13.70 10.65
N LEU A 268 -11.88 13.68 9.70
CA LEU A 268 -12.16 14.12 8.35
C LEU A 268 -13.13 13.14 7.67
N GLY A 269 -14.21 13.67 7.13
CA GLY A 269 -15.10 12.92 6.24
C GLY A 269 -14.54 12.82 4.83
N PRO A 270 -15.12 11.95 3.97
CA PRO A 270 -14.62 11.72 2.61
C PRO A 270 -14.52 12.99 1.77
N GLU A 271 -15.45 13.94 1.91
CA GLU A 271 -15.40 15.22 1.20
C GLU A 271 -14.18 16.06 1.59
N GLN A 272 -13.84 16.07 2.86
CA GLN A 272 -12.68 16.80 3.37
C GLN A 272 -11.37 16.12 2.97
N ILE A 273 -11.32 14.79 2.98
CA ILE A 273 -10.18 14.00 2.53
C ILE A 273 -9.95 14.29 1.05
N CYS A 274 -10.98 14.12 0.22
CA CYS A 274 -10.86 14.36 -1.22
C CYS A 274 -10.44 15.80 -1.54
N ALA A 275 -10.93 16.79 -0.79
CA ALA A 275 -10.61 18.20 -1.03
C ALA A 275 -9.21 18.62 -0.55
N ARG A 276 -8.65 17.95 0.48
CA ARG A 276 -7.45 18.44 1.18
C ARG A 276 -6.25 17.52 1.08
N LEU A 277 -6.46 16.21 0.98
CA LEU A 277 -5.39 15.21 1.09
C LEU A 277 -5.04 14.58 -0.25
N LEU A 278 -5.98 14.49 -1.19
CA LEU A 278 -5.71 13.93 -2.50
C LEU A 278 -4.67 14.77 -3.25
N GLN A 279 -3.66 14.08 -3.77
CA GLN A 279 -2.60 14.66 -4.58
C GLN A 279 -2.76 14.21 -6.03
N ARG A 280 -2.87 15.16 -6.96
CA ARG A 280 -2.99 14.85 -8.38
C ARG A 280 -1.69 14.28 -8.92
N CYS A 281 -1.77 13.11 -9.56
CA CYS A 281 -0.63 12.40 -10.15
C CYS A 281 -0.53 12.61 -11.65
N ALA A 282 -1.67 12.64 -12.36
CA ALA A 282 -1.72 12.77 -13.81
C ALA A 282 -3.10 13.23 -14.30
N ASP A 283 -3.15 13.65 -15.55
CA ASP A 283 -4.40 14.10 -16.21
C ASP A 283 -5.29 12.92 -16.63
N ASP A 284 -4.69 11.77 -16.89
CA ASP A 284 -5.37 10.52 -17.18
C ASP A 284 -4.52 9.30 -16.81
N TRP A 285 -5.06 8.08 -17.01
CA TRP A 285 -4.39 6.84 -16.68
C TRP A 285 -3.15 6.57 -17.53
N ASP A 286 -3.15 6.92 -18.80
CA ASP A 286 -1.98 6.75 -19.67
C ASP A 286 -0.86 7.70 -19.25
N GLY A 287 -1.19 8.94 -18.94
CA GLY A 287 -0.27 9.93 -18.38
C GLY A 287 0.33 9.46 -17.05
N PHE A 288 -0.47 8.85 -16.16
CA PHE A 288 0.03 8.27 -14.92
C PHE A 288 1.02 7.15 -15.19
N ARG A 289 0.68 6.19 -16.05
CA ARG A 289 1.59 5.10 -16.42
C ARG A 289 2.88 5.63 -17.05
N ALA A 290 2.76 6.63 -17.89
CA ALA A 290 3.90 7.28 -18.53
C ALA A 290 4.75 8.12 -17.57
N ALA A 291 4.21 8.60 -16.47
CA ALA A 291 4.93 9.37 -15.46
C ALA A 291 5.73 8.50 -14.49
N LEU A 292 5.34 7.26 -14.29
CA LEU A 292 6.08 6.32 -13.45
C LEU A 292 7.45 6.03 -14.06
N ARG A 293 8.49 6.14 -13.24
CA ARG A 293 9.87 5.86 -13.63
C ARG A 293 10.44 4.74 -12.78
N ARG A 294 11.34 3.96 -13.36
CA ARG A 294 12.19 3.04 -12.60
C ARG A 294 12.99 3.84 -11.57
N PRO A 295 13.32 3.27 -10.42
CA PRO A 295 14.30 3.87 -9.53
C PRO A 295 15.61 4.14 -10.27
N ALA A 296 16.28 5.24 -9.94
CA ALA A 296 17.59 5.55 -10.50
C ALA A 296 18.63 4.51 -10.06
N ALA A 297 19.61 4.21 -10.91
CA ALA A 297 20.69 3.29 -10.58
C ALA A 297 21.44 3.73 -9.30
N LEU A 298 21.75 5.01 -9.17
CA LEU A 298 22.38 5.56 -7.98
C LEU A 298 21.57 5.28 -6.70
N LEU A 299 20.24 5.37 -6.76
CA LEU A 299 19.40 5.09 -5.61
C LEU A 299 19.48 3.61 -5.21
N LEU A 300 19.53 2.72 -6.20
CA LEU A 300 19.68 1.29 -5.95
C LEU A 300 21.06 0.94 -5.40
N GLU A 301 22.13 1.55 -5.92
CA GLU A 301 23.51 1.40 -5.41
C GLU A 301 23.59 1.83 -3.95
N VAL A 302 23.05 2.99 -3.60
CA VAL A 302 23.04 3.46 -2.19
C VAL A 302 22.28 2.48 -1.28
N THR A 303 21.14 1.92 -1.74
CA THR A 303 20.43 0.93 -0.94
C THR A 303 21.21 -0.37 -0.78
N GLU A 304 21.98 -0.78 -1.80
CA GLU A 304 22.87 -1.95 -1.71
C GLU A 304 24.00 -1.73 -0.72
N ASP A 305 24.64 -0.58 -0.75
CA ASP A 305 25.72 -0.22 0.19
C ASP A 305 25.22 -0.23 1.63
N LEU A 306 24.05 0.36 1.89
CA LEU A 306 23.46 0.35 3.25
C LEU A 306 23.12 -1.05 3.76
N VAL A 307 22.69 -1.94 2.87
CA VAL A 307 22.47 -3.36 3.21
C VAL A 307 23.79 -4.06 3.47
N ALA A 308 24.80 -3.84 2.63
CA ALA A 308 26.13 -4.44 2.80
C ALA A 308 26.82 -3.99 4.10
N ASP A 309 26.64 -2.72 4.48
CA ASP A 309 27.15 -2.14 5.72
C ASP A 309 26.35 -2.54 6.98
N GLY A 310 25.25 -3.28 6.81
CA GLY A 310 24.38 -3.71 7.91
C GLY A 310 23.56 -2.57 8.53
N LEU A 311 23.46 -1.44 7.88
CA LEU A 311 22.64 -0.29 8.30
C LEU A 311 21.15 -0.48 7.98
N VAL A 312 20.86 -1.31 6.99
CA VAL A 312 19.52 -1.84 6.69
C VAL A 312 19.55 -3.34 6.95
N ARG A 313 18.75 -3.80 7.90
CA ARG A 313 18.77 -5.21 8.29
C ARG A 313 17.40 -5.74 8.68
N PRO A 314 17.10 -7.01 8.37
CA PRO A 314 15.90 -7.65 8.86
C PRO A 314 16.00 -7.86 10.38
N VAL A 315 14.88 -7.72 11.06
CA VAL A 315 14.76 -8.03 12.49
C VAL A 315 13.92 -9.30 12.62
N HIS A 316 14.50 -10.33 13.22
CA HIS A 316 13.72 -11.51 13.54
C HIS A 316 12.73 -11.21 14.67
N VAL A 317 11.45 -11.28 14.34
CA VAL A 317 10.37 -11.16 15.33
C VAL A 317 9.98 -12.58 15.76
N GLU A 318 10.81 -13.22 16.59
CA GLU A 318 10.53 -14.56 17.08
C GLU A 318 9.17 -14.66 17.80
N LEU A 319 8.77 -13.60 18.49
CA LEU A 319 7.52 -13.55 19.27
C LEU A 319 6.26 -13.43 18.40
N ALA A 320 6.27 -12.66 17.35
CA ALA A 320 5.12 -12.53 16.47
C ALA A 320 4.94 -13.77 15.59
N GLY A 321 6.04 -14.33 15.07
CA GLY A 321 5.99 -15.52 14.22
C GLY A 321 5.57 -16.81 14.94
N ALA A 322 5.88 -16.97 16.25
CA ALA A 322 5.53 -18.16 17.00
C ALA A 322 4.21 -18.02 17.78
N ALA A 323 3.95 -16.88 18.39
CA ALA A 323 2.76 -16.68 19.22
C ALA A 323 1.48 -16.47 18.39
N LEU A 324 1.57 -15.76 17.29
CA LEU A 324 0.42 -15.46 16.43
C LEU A 324 -0.15 -16.72 15.73
N PRO A 325 0.67 -17.57 15.08
CA PRO A 325 0.19 -18.83 14.52
C PRO A 325 -0.41 -19.78 15.57
N ALA A 326 0.14 -19.82 16.76
CA ALA A 326 -0.38 -20.65 17.83
C ALA A 326 -1.76 -20.16 18.31
N ARG A 327 -1.93 -18.87 18.50
CA ARG A 327 -3.22 -18.25 18.87
C ARG A 327 -4.27 -18.43 17.79
N LEU A 328 -3.90 -18.23 16.53
CA LEU A 328 -4.79 -18.42 15.38
C LEU A 328 -5.23 -19.88 15.25
N ARG A 329 -4.33 -20.84 15.48
CA ARG A 329 -4.65 -22.27 15.48
C ARG A 329 -5.60 -22.65 16.61
N THR A 330 -5.39 -22.11 17.80
CA THR A 330 -6.26 -22.35 18.95
C THR A 330 -7.68 -21.83 18.73
N ALA A 331 -7.83 -20.76 17.96
CA ALA A 331 -9.11 -20.20 17.60
C ALA A 331 -9.77 -20.85 16.37
N GLY A 332 -9.20 -21.92 15.83
CA GLY A 332 -9.73 -22.60 14.64
C GLY A 332 -9.59 -21.82 13.34
N GLN A 333 -8.66 -20.87 13.28
CA GLN A 333 -8.43 -20.02 12.12
C GLN A 333 -7.44 -20.68 11.15
N PRO A 334 -7.57 -20.41 9.84
CA PRO A 334 -6.63 -20.92 8.84
C PRO A 334 -5.23 -20.35 9.07
N ASP A 335 -4.24 -21.12 8.66
CA ASP A 335 -2.83 -20.80 8.78
C ASP A 335 -2.51 -19.39 8.20
N LEU A 336 -1.68 -18.64 8.90
CA LEU A 336 -1.17 -17.34 8.45
C LEU A 336 -0.47 -17.41 7.07
N GLY A 337 0.00 -18.58 6.67
CA GLY A 337 0.51 -18.84 5.32
C GLY A 337 -0.46 -18.45 4.21
N ASN A 338 -1.76 -18.43 4.50
CA ASN A 338 -2.80 -18.02 3.55
C ASN A 338 -3.18 -16.53 3.59
N ARG A 339 -2.40 -15.70 4.28
CA ARG A 339 -2.55 -14.23 4.32
C ARG A 339 -3.91 -13.71 4.81
N ARG A 340 -4.70 -14.54 5.50
CA ARG A 340 -6.01 -14.17 6.05
C ARG A 340 -5.90 -14.14 7.55
N VAL A 341 -5.66 -12.96 8.08
CA VAL A 341 -5.66 -12.75 9.53
C VAL A 341 -7.09 -12.51 9.99
N SER A 342 -7.65 -13.43 10.75
CA SER A 342 -8.85 -13.12 11.52
C SER A 342 -8.42 -12.49 12.84
N ILE A 343 -8.82 -11.27 13.04
CA ILE A 343 -8.52 -10.51 14.25
C ILE A 343 -9.27 -11.07 15.48
N ASP A 344 -10.37 -11.78 15.27
CA ASP A 344 -11.11 -12.47 16.36
C ASP A 344 -10.21 -13.40 17.17
N ALA A 345 -9.21 -14.00 16.52
CA ALA A 345 -8.28 -14.92 17.17
C ALA A 345 -7.19 -14.24 18.02
N LEU A 346 -6.99 -12.95 17.85
CA LEU A 346 -5.99 -12.19 18.60
C LEU A 346 -6.52 -11.68 19.92
N LEU A 347 -7.83 -11.68 20.12
CA LEU A 347 -8.51 -11.02 21.24
C LEU A 347 -9.28 -12.00 22.13
N SER A 348 -9.34 -13.27 21.76
CA SER A 348 -9.83 -14.38 22.59
C SER A 348 -8.67 -14.98 23.42
#